data_d7721b6df264c34761e431cc92ea9126
#
_entry.id   d7721b6df264c34761e431cc92ea9126
#
_cell.length_a   1.000
_cell.length_b   1.000
_cell.length_c   1.000
_cell.angle_alpha   90.00
_cell.angle_beta   90.00
_cell.angle_gamma   90.00
#
_symmetry.space_group_name_H-M   'P 1'
#
loop_
_entity.id
_entity.type
_entity.pdbx_description
1 polymer ?
#
loop_
_entity_poly.entity_id
_entity_poly.type
_entity_poly.pdbx_seq_one_letter_code
_entity_poly.pdbx_strand_id
1 'polypeptide(L)'
;MVRRVVLVAALALTLAGCAPETPTPMPLPTTSPSPSASATAEAPDFSAAGQKALFDETNNATIAAAAGASPGGRALIDALVAAGFDKAAMQLTPDKTAINLDADNIQFSVLIGADCLVGQYGNVGYQSAVLPVLSTGKCMVGNTRPIDW
;
A
#
# COMPACT_ATOMS: atom_id res chain seq x y z
N MET A 1 -3.38 40.97 45.12
CA MET A 1 -2.48 41.81 44.32
C MET A 1 -1.08 41.19 44.37
N VAL A 2 -0.69 40.39 43.41
CA VAL A 2 0.70 39.92 43.29
C VAL A 2 1.10 40.01 41.82
N ARG A 3 1.95 40.95 41.52
CA ARG A 3 2.48 41.31 40.21
C ARG A 3 3.63 40.37 39.89
N ARG A 4 3.46 39.42 38.95
CA ARG A 4 4.54 38.58 38.48
C ARG A 4 5.24 39.27 37.31
N VAL A 5 6.48 39.63 37.54
CA VAL A 5 7.43 40.16 36.56
C VAL A 5 7.91 38.99 35.71
N VAL A 6 7.70 39.08 34.39
CA VAL A 6 8.25 38.12 33.39
C VAL A 6 9.56 38.67 32.88
N LEU A 7 10.66 37.98 33.20
CA LEU A 7 11.99 38.26 32.66
C LEU A 7 12.06 37.67 31.23
N VAL A 8 12.26 38.53 30.23
CA VAL A 8 12.56 38.17 28.86
C VAL A 8 14.07 38.03 28.74
N ALA A 9 14.56 36.81 28.56
CA ALA A 9 15.96 36.55 28.22
C ALA A 9 16.12 36.59 26.68
N ALA A 10 16.86 37.58 26.19
CA ALA A 10 17.22 37.73 24.80
C ALA A 10 18.41 36.81 24.47
N LEU A 11 18.17 35.81 23.58
CA LEU A 11 19.21 34.92 23.08
C LEU A 11 19.75 35.49 21.77
N ALA A 12 20.99 36.00 21.78
CA ALA A 12 21.67 36.49 20.58
C ALA A 12 22.21 35.32 19.74
N LEU A 13 21.68 35.13 18.53
CA LEU A 13 22.24 34.21 17.52
C LEU A 13 23.38 34.94 16.79
N THR A 14 24.60 34.41 16.90
CA THR A 14 25.75 34.79 16.07
C THR A 14 25.65 34.03 14.71
N LEU A 15 25.45 34.79 13.63
CA LEU A 15 25.58 34.28 12.26
C LEU A 15 27.07 34.16 11.92
N ALA A 16 27.57 32.94 11.75
CA ALA A 16 28.85 32.68 11.11
C ALA A 16 28.67 32.78 9.60
N GLY A 17 29.34 33.75 8.98
CA GLY A 17 29.30 33.99 7.56
C GLY A 17 30.07 32.90 6.80
N CYS A 18 29.41 32.24 5.87
CA CYS A 18 30.06 31.43 4.82
C CYS A 18 30.52 32.34 3.69
N ALA A 19 31.85 32.37 3.42
CA ALA A 19 32.41 33.01 2.24
C ALA A 19 32.01 32.24 0.96
N PRO A 20 31.70 32.91 -0.16
CA PRO A 20 31.43 32.21 -1.41
C PRO A 20 32.74 31.72 -2.03
N GLU A 21 32.88 30.40 -2.13
CA GLU A 21 33.93 29.81 -2.96
C GLU A 21 33.55 29.95 -4.43
N THR A 22 34.45 30.55 -5.20
CA THR A 22 34.34 30.71 -6.66
C THR A 22 34.40 29.33 -7.30
N PRO A 23 33.41 28.91 -8.10
CA PRO A 23 33.49 27.62 -8.78
C PRO A 23 34.52 27.68 -9.90
N THR A 24 35.57 26.85 -9.79
CA THR A 24 36.49 26.57 -10.90
C THR A 24 35.69 25.85 -12.00
N PRO A 25 35.80 26.28 -13.29
CA PRO A 25 35.10 25.61 -14.37
C PRO A 25 35.63 24.18 -14.54
N MET A 26 34.82 23.19 -14.20
CA MET A 26 35.07 21.79 -14.55
C MET A 26 34.92 21.61 -16.07
N PRO A 27 35.82 20.85 -16.73
CA PRO A 27 35.64 20.49 -18.13
C PRO A 27 34.34 19.70 -18.28
N LEU A 28 33.53 20.11 -19.28
CA LEU A 28 32.30 19.40 -19.65
C LEU A 28 32.62 17.93 -19.94
N PRO A 29 31.94 16.97 -19.32
CA PRO A 29 32.05 15.60 -19.78
C PRO A 29 31.44 15.49 -21.16
N THR A 30 32.26 15.10 -22.14
CA THR A 30 31.82 14.73 -23.49
C THR A 30 30.84 13.55 -23.31
N THR A 31 29.55 13.80 -23.51
CA THR A 31 28.54 12.75 -23.55
C THR A 31 28.78 11.89 -24.80
N SER A 32 29.50 10.79 -24.59
CA SER A 32 29.48 9.68 -25.53
C SER A 32 28.05 9.15 -25.60
N PRO A 33 27.43 8.96 -26.77
CA PRO A 33 26.10 8.37 -26.84
C PRO A 33 26.16 6.97 -26.23
N SER A 34 25.57 6.83 -25.06
CA SER A 34 25.33 5.52 -24.45
C SER A 34 24.43 4.74 -25.40
N PRO A 35 24.75 3.47 -25.74
CA PRO A 35 23.87 2.66 -26.56
C PRO A 35 22.51 2.62 -25.88
N SER A 36 21.48 3.02 -26.61
CA SER A 36 20.07 2.91 -26.20
C SER A 36 19.84 1.45 -25.86
N ALA A 37 19.71 1.15 -24.56
CA ALA A 37 19.31 -0.17 -24.14
C ALA A 37 17.93 -0.43 -24.76
N SER A 38 17.87 -1.34 -25.74
CA SER A 38 16.61 -1.91 -26.20
C SER A 38 15.90 -2.43 -24.95
N ALA A 39 14.76 -1.81 -24.60
CA ALA A 39 13.89 -2.33 -23.58
C ALA A 39 13.43 -3.72 -24.06
N THR A 40 14.11 -4.75 -23.60
CA THR A 40 13.61 -6.11 -23.70
C THR A 40 12.31 -6.10 -22.89
N ALA A 41 11.17 -6.40 -23.52
CA ALA A 41 9.91 -6.55 -22.83
C ALA A 41 10.12 -7.63 -21.76
N GLU A 42 10.10 -7.21 -20.49
CA GLU A 42 10.21 -8.11 -19.36
C GLU A 42 9.00 -9.06 -19.37
N ALA A 43 9.26 -10.35 -19.18
CA ALA A 43 8.19 -11.33 -19.11
C ALA A 43 7.25 -10.98 -17.93
N PRO A 44 5.92 -11.24 -18.07
CA PRO A 44 4.98 -10.97 -16.99
C PRO A 44 5.42 -11.62 -15.68
N ASP A 45 5.52 -10.82 -14.62
CA ASP A 45 5.83 -11.31 -13.28
C ASP A 45 4.55 -11.74 -12.55
N PHE A 46 4.34 -13.05 -12.46
CA PHE A 46 3.20 -13.65 -11.76
C PHE A 46 3.44 -13.90 -10.28
N SER A 47 4.53 -13.41 -9.70
CA SER A 47 4.74 -13.44 -8.26
C SER A 47 3.75 -12.51 -7.53
N ALA A 48 3.58 -12.70 -6.22
CA ALA A 48 2.77 -11.78 -5.41
C ALA A 48 3.27 -10.33 -5.51
N ALA A 49 4.58 -10.13 -5.55
CA ALA A 49 5.15 -8.79 -5.71
C ALA A 49 4.83 -8.18 -7.08
N GLY A 50 4.96 -8.96 -8.17
CA GLY A 50 4.63 -8.51 -9.53
C GLY A 50 3.15 -8.23 -9.72
N GLN A 51 2.27 -8.97 -9.03
CA GLN A 51 0.81 -8.81 -9.11
C GLN A 51 0.26 -7.72 -8.18
N LYS A 52 1.09 -7.16 -7.28
CA LYS A 52 0.63 -6.18 -6.29
C LYS A 52 0.00 -4.92 -6.91
N ALA A 53 0.57 -4.41 -7.99
CA ALA A 53 0.05 -3.22 -8.66
C ALA A 53 -1.37 -3.45 -9.20
N LEU A 54 -1.60 -4.59 -9.88
CA LEU A 54 -2.92 -4.98 -10.38
C LEU A 54 -3.92 -5.20 -9.23
N PHE A 55 -3.48 -5.83 -8.15
CA PHE A 55 -4.30 -6.03 -6.95
C PHE A 55 -4.75 -4.68 -6.36
N ASP A 56 -3.84 -3.73 -6.21
CA ASP A 56 -4.14 -2.41 -5.65
C ASP A 56 -5.04 -1.58 -6.59
N GLU A 57 -4.78 -1.58 -7.87
CA GLU A 57 -5.59 -0.88 -8.86
C GLU A 57 -7.03 -1.39 -8.86
N THR A 58 -7.22 -2.72 -8.88
CA THR A 58 -8.52 -3.38 -8.85
C THR A 58 -9.32 -2.99 -7.60
N ASN A 59 -8.68 -3.06 -6.43
CA ASN A 59 -9.35 -2.74 -5.17
C ASN A 59 -9.68 -1.25 -5.07
N ASN A 60 -8.77 -0.37 -5.44
CA ASN A 60 -9.02 1.09 -5.43
C ASN A 60 -10.16 1.47 -6.39
N ALA A 61 -10.23 0.86 -7.58
CA ALA A 61 -11.33 1.08 -8.51
C ALA A 61 -12.68 0.61 -7.93
N THR A 62 -12.70 -0.56 -7.28
CA THR A 62 -13.90 -1.12 -6.64
C THR A 62 -14.39 -0.23 -5.49
N ILE A 63 -13.47 0.26 -4.66
CA ILE A 63 -13.76 1.17 -3.56
C ILE A 63 -14.29 2.52 -4.09
N ALA A 64 -13.67 3.08 -5.12
CA ALA A 64 -14.12 4.32 -5.73
C ALA A 64 -15.53 4.19 -6.34
N ALA A 65 -15.83 3.06 -6.96
CA ALA A 65 -17.16 2.77 -7.52
C ALA A 65 -18.26 2.67 -6.46
N ALA A 66 -17.93 2.37 -5.21
CA ALA A 66 -18.88 2.32 -4.09
C ALA A 66 -19.33 3.72 -3.60
N ALA A 67 -18.79 4.79 -4.17
CA ALA A 67 -19.24 6.19 -3.96
C ALA A 67 -19.34 6.60 -2.48
N GLY A 68 -18.39 6.19 -1.66
CA GLY A 68 -18.32 6.52 -0.23
C GLY A 68 -19.00 5.52 0.71
N ALA A 69 -19.71 4.53 0.16
CA ALA A 69 -20.14 3.36 0.95
C ALA A 69 -19.04 2.29 1.02
N SER A 70 -19.16 1.33 1.94
CA SER A 70 -18.29 0.15 1.89
C SER A 70 -18.70 -0.74 0.71
N PRO A 71 -17.78 -1.17 -0.17
CA PRO A 71 -18.11 -2.07 -1.27
C PRO A 71 -18.57 -3.45 -0.79
N GLY A 72 -18.28 -3.81 0.46
CA GLY A 72 -18.45 -5.16 0.98
C GLY A 72 -17.41 -6.14 0.44
N GLY A 73 -17.17 -7.21 1.21
CA GLY A 73 -16.16 -8.20 0.85
C GLY A 73 -16.45 -8.93 -0.45
N ARG A 74 -17.73 -9.18 -0.76
CA ARG A 74 -18.11 -9.84 -2.00
C ARG A 74 -17.68 -9.05 -3.23
N ALA A 75 -17.92 -7.74 -3.26
CA ALA A 75 -17.55 -6.91 -4.42
C ALA A 75 -16.03 -6.86 -4.62
N LEU A 76 -15.25 -6.82 -3.54
CA LEU A 76 -13.79 -6.87 -3.59
C LEU A 76 -13.29 -8.20 -4.19
N ILE A 77 -13.83 -9.33 -3.73
CA ILE A 77 -13.49 -10.65 -4.25
C ILE A 77 -13.89 -10.78 -5.73
N ASP A 78 -15.12 -10.40 -6.09
CA ASP A 78 -15.61 -10.54 -7.47
C ASP A 78 -14.78 -9.69 -8.45
N ALA A 79 -14.35 -8.49 -8.02
CA ALA A 79 -13.46 -7.65 -8.82
C ALA A 79 -12.07 -8.28 -9.02
N LEU A 80 -11.48 -8.86 -7.97
CA LEU A 80 -10.20 -9.57 -8.08
C LEU A 80 -10.29 -10.79 -8.98
N VAL A 81 -11.39 -11.55 -8.91
CA VAL A 81 -11.64 -12.68 -9.82
C VAL A 81 -11.74 -12.18 -11.27
N ALA A 82 -12.45 -11.09 -11.51
CA ALA A 82 -12.53 -10.48 -12.84
C ALA A 82 -11.19 -9.99 -13.36
N ALA A 83 -10.29 -9.57 -12.48
CA ALA A 83 -8.91 -9.18 -12.79
C ALA A 83 -7.97 -10.38 -13.03
N GLY A 84 -8.44 -11.62 -12.83
CA GLY A 84 -7.70 -12.86 -13.12
C GLY A 84 -7.07 -13.55 -11.92
N PHE A 85 -7.32 -13.07 -10.69
CA PHE A 85 -6.85 -13.77 -9.50
C PHE A 85 -7.67 -15.03 -9.21
N ASP A 86 -7.01 -16.10 -8.73
CA ASP A 86 -7.66 -17.37 -8.43
C ASP A 86 -8.55 -17.27 -7.18
N LYS A 87 -9.85 -17.42 -7.37
CA LYS A 87 -10.84 -17.41 -6.29
C LYS A 87 -10.59 -18.47 -5.22
N ALA A 88 -10.10 -19.66 -5.62
CA ALA A 88 -9.82 -20.75 -4.70
C ALA A 88 -8.64 -20.46 -3.76
N ALA A 89 -7.75 -19.54 -4.17
CA ALA A 89 -6.61 -19.09 -3.39
C ALA A 89 -6.95 -17.90 -2.45
N MET A 90 -8.22 -17.45 -2.44
CA MET A 90 -8.63 -16.28 -1.66
C MET A 90 -9.14 -16.63 -0.27
N GLN A 91 -8.99 -15.67 0.63
CA GLN A 91 -9.62 -15.67 1.95
C GLN A 91 -10.30 -14.32 2.18
N LEU A 92 -11.38 -14.31 2.95
CA LEU A 92 -12.19 -13.12 3.24
C LEU A 92 -12.72 -13.18 4.68
N THR A 93 -12.62 -12.08 5.42
CA THR A 93 -13.28 -11.94 6.72
C THR A 93 -14.78 -11.67 6.55
N PRO A 94 -15.61 -11.94 7.57
CA PRO A 94 -17.01 -11.56 7.55
C PRO A 94 -17.21 -10.04 7.41
N ASP A 95 -18.23 -9.63 6.67
CA ASP A 95 -18.65 -8.22 6.57
C ASP A 95 -19.41 -7.74 7.81
N LYS A 96 -19.82 -8.67 8.65
CA LYS A 96 -20.57 -8.42 9.89
C LYS A 96 -19.85 -9.00 11.09
N THR A 97 -19.98 -8.32 12.22
CA THR A 97 -19.54 -8.82 13.52
C THR A 97 -20.47 -9.93 14.05
N ALA A 98 -20.07 -10.62 15.11
CA ALA A 98 -20.88 -11.66 15.75
C ALA A 98 -22.25 -11.18 16.27
N ILE A 99 -22.40 -9.88 16.50
CA ILE A 99 -23.66 -9.24 16.92
C ILE A 99 -24.37 -8.52 15.77
N ASN A 100 -24.02 -8.88 14.53
CA ASN A 100 -24.65 -8.42 13.29
C ASN A 100 -24.50 -6.90 13.00
N LEU A 101 -23.49 -6.25 13.56
CA LEU A 101 -23.09 -4.90 13.16
C LEU A 101 -22.15 -4.98 11.96
N ASP A 102 -22.05 -3.89 11.18
CA ASP A 102 -21.06 -3.80 10.11
C ASP A 102 -19.65 -3.90 10.71
N ALA A 103 -18.77 -4.65 10.04
CA ALA A 103 -17.39 -4.73 10.45
C ALA A 103 -16.67 -3.42 10.12
N ASP A 104 -15.89 -2.89 11.06
CA ASP A 104 -15.09 -1.67 10.87
C ASP A 104 -14.02 -1.84 9.81
N ASN A 105 -13.65 -3.08 9.52
CA ASN A 105 -12.60 -3.44 8.59
C ASN A 105 -12.89 -4.81 7.96
N ILE A 106 -12.78 -4.88 6.65
CA ILE A 106 -12.84 -6.11 5.85
C ILE A 106 -11.42 -6.43 5.41
N GLN A 107 -10.96 -7.65 5.71
CA GLN A 107 -9.67 -8.15 5.24
C GLN A 107 -9.90 -9.26 4.21
N PHE A 108 -9.04 -9.27 3.20
CA PHE A 108 -9.07 -10.26 2.14
C PHE A 108 -7.64 -10.53 1.65
N SER A 109 -7.44 -11.70 1.06
CA SER A 109 -6.11 -12.08 0.59
C SER A 109 -6.19 -13.03 -0.59
N VAL A 110 -5.06 -13.10 -1.34
CA VAL A 110 -4.81 -14.07 -2.40
C VAL A 110 -3.47 -14.73 -2.13
N LEU A 111 -3.43 -16.06 -2.08
CA LEU A 111 -2.19 -16.83 -2.00
C LEU A 111 -1.62 -16.98 -3.40
N ILE A 112 -0.36 -16.59 -3.59
CA ILE A 112 0.38 -16.72 -4.86
C ILE A 112 1.74 -17.36 -4.55
N GLY A 113 1.86 -18.64 -4.86
CA GLY A 113 3.06 -19.40 -4.53
C GLY A 113 3.29 -19.51 -3.02
N ALA A 114 4.40 -18.97 -2.52
CA ALA A 114 4.75 -18.93 -1.09
C ALA A 114 4.38 -17.61 -0.40
N ASP A 115 3.81 -16.66 -1.15
CA ASP A 115 3.49 -15.33 -0.65
C ASP A 115 2.00 -15.02 -0.77
N CYS A 116 1.55 -14.07 0.01
CA CYS A 116 0.18 -13.60 0.07
C CYS A 116 0.10 -12.14 -0.30
N LEU A 117 -0.81 -11.79 -1.20
CA LEU A 117 -1.33 -10.43 -1.30
C LEU A 117 -2.43 -10.27 -0.25
N VAL A 118 -2.22 -9.40 0.72
CA VAL A 118 -3.20 -9.13 1.77
C VAL A 118 -3.70 -7.72 1.62
N GLY A 119 -5.01 -7.53 1.54
CA GLY A 119 -5.67 -6.25 1.48
C GLY A 119 -6.61 -6.06 2.66
N GLN A 120 -6.83 -4.82 3.04
CA GLN A 120 -7.87 -4.43 3.98
C GLN A 120 -8.52 -3.12 3.57
N TYR A 121 -9.79 -2.99 3.86
CA TYR A 121 -10.56 -1.76 3.67
C TYR A 121 -11.51 -1.52 4.85
N GLY A 122 -11.54 -0.30 5.36
CA GLY A 122 -12.39 0.09 6.46
C GLY A 122 -12.21 1.55 6.85
N ASN A 123 -12.43 1.88 8.12
CA ASN A 123 -12.41 3.25 8.65
C ASN A 123 -11.07 3.98 8.43
N VAL A 124 -9.96 3.25 8.26
CA VAL A 124 -8.62 3.81 7.97
C VAL A 124 -8.28 3.85 6.48
N GLY A 125 -9.26 3.53 5.62
CA GLY A 125 -9.08 3.45 4.17
C GLY A 125 -8.53 2.09 3.71
N TYR A 126 -8.05 2.05 2.47
CA TYR A 126 -7.46 0.87 1.85
C TYR A 126 -5.97 0.76 2.15
N GLN A 127 -5.53 -0.44 2.47
CA GLN A 127 -4.12 -0.79 2.65
C GLN A 127 -3.84 -2.18 2.10
N SER A 128 -2.65 -2.44 1.60
CA SER A 128 -2.23 -3.74 1.14
C SER A 128 -0.76 -4.03 1.42
N ALA A 129 -0.41 -5.32 1.50
CA ALA A 129 0.95 -5.77 1.67
C ALA A 129 1.17 -7.12 0.97
N VAL A 130 2.44 -7.39 0.61
CA VAL A 130 2.92 -8.73 0.28
C VAL A 130 3.53 -9.31 1.55
N LEU A 131 3.06 -10.45 1.97
CA LEU A 131 3.48 -11.14 3.18
C LEU A 131 3.77 -12.61 2.87
N PRO A 132 4.70 -13.26 3.56
CA PRO A 132 4.89 -14.69 3.40
C PRO A 132 3.64 -15.45 3.88
N VAL A 133 3.36 -16.61 3.27
CA VAL A 133 2.31 -17.52 3.73
C VAL A 133 2.60 -17.96 5.17
N LEU A 134 1.55 -18.03 5.99
CA LEU A 134 1.67 -18.50 7.36
C LEU A 134 2.01 -20.01 7.40
N SER A 135 2.57 -20.47 8.51
CA SER A 135 2.87 -21.89 8.73
C SER A 135 1.64 -22.82 8.63
N THR A 136 0.44 -22.24 8.71
CA THR A 136 -0.84 -22.92 8.51
C THR A 136 -1.23 -23.11 7.04
N GLY A 137 -0.43 -22.59 6.10
CA GLY A 137 -0.75 -22.54 4.67
C GLY A 137 -1.79 -21.49 4.29
N LYS A 138 -2.14 -20.59 5.22
CA LYS A 138 -3.12 -19.51 5.01
C LYS A 138 -2.44 -18.14 4.95
N CYS A 139 -3.14 -17.16 4.40
CA CYS A 139 -2.67 -15.77 4.34
C CYS A 139 -3.10 -14.93 5.53
N MET A 140 -4.17 -15.32 6.21
CA MET A 140 -4.75 -14.52 7.30
C MET A 140 -4.93 -15.36 8.56
N VAL A 141 -4.83 -14.67 9.71
CA VAL A 141 -5.17 -15.20 11.04
C VAL A 141 -6.59 -14.76 11.41
N GLY A 142 -7.34 -15.64 12.07
CA GLY A 142 -8.69 -15.34 12.56
C GLY A 142 -9.79 -15.97 11.72
N ASN A 143 -11.01 -15.46 11.90
CA ASN A 143 -12.18 -16.00 11.25
C ASN A 143 -12.29 -15.52 9.81
N THR A 144 -12.40 -16.48 8.90
CA THR A 144 -12.75 -16.23 7.50
C THR A 144 -14.11 -16.81 7.19
N ARG A 145 -14.81 -16.22 6.23
CA ARG A 145 -16.08 -16.76 5.73
C ARG A 145 -15.85 -17.55 4.43
N PRO A 146 -16.71 -18.51 4.10
CA PRO A 146 -16.69 -19.15 2.78
C PRO A 146 -16.89 -18.15 1.64
N ILE A 147 -16.23 -18.43 0.51
CA ILE A 147 -16.40 -17.71 -0.75
C ILE A 147 -17.12 -18.69 -1.72
N ASP A 148 -18.40 -18.89 -1.46
CA ASP A 148 -19.24 -19.97 -2.04
C ASP A 148 -20.28 -19.46 -3.05
N TRP A 149 -20.05 -18.31 -3.65
CA TRP A 149 -20.89 -17.71 -4.69
C TRP A 149 -20.21 -17.68 -6.06
#